data_df24af040caa17234746b050333a33e0
#
_entry.id   df24af040caa17234746b050333a33e0
#
_cell.length_a   1.000
_cell.length_b   1.000
_cell.length_c   1.000
_cell.angle_alpha   90.00
_cell.angle_beta   90.00
_cell.angle_gamma   90.00
#
_symmetry.space_group_name_H-M   'P 1'
#
loop_
_entity.id
_entity.type
_entity.pdbx_description
1 polymer ?
#
loop_
_entity_poly.entity_id
_entity_poly.type
_entity_poly.pdbx_seq_one_letter_code
_entity_poly.pdbx_strand_id
1 'polypeptide(L)'
;MKVVIIDDDKNAGLALADLLETRYDMEVLGHALCALDGLALLNKHQPDVLFLDVQLPDVNGLDFIDKLSAFTHGRCQVVMYTAYDEFVVTAFRKQAFDVLLKPIDTKELDTVVKR
;
A
#
# COMPACT_ATOMS: atom_id res chain seq x y z
N MET A 1 1.92 -11.53 -9.25
CA MET A 1 1.62 -10.12 -9.01
C MET A 1 2.71 -9.52 -8.14
N LYS A 2 3.25 -8.40 -8.54
CA LYS A 2 4.36 -7.73 -7.86
C LYS A 2 3.86 -6.62 -6.94
N VAL A 3 4.38 -6.56 -5.72
CA VAL A 3 3.87 -5.69 -4.66
C VAL A 3 4.99 -4.90 -4.01
N VAL A 4 4.72 -3.64 -3.67
CA VAL A 4 5.55 -2.81 -2.81
C VAL A 4 4.71 -2.36 -1.62
N ILE A 5 5.33 -2.29 -0.45
CA ILE A 5 4.68 -1.85 0.79
C ILE A 5 5.39 -0.58 1.28
N ILE A 6 4.61 0.45 1.64
CA ILE A 6 5.13 1.66 2.27
C ILE A 6 4.41 1.82 3.61
N ASP A 7 5.13 1.61 4.71
CA ASP A 7 4.60 1.70 6.07
C ASP A 7 5.76 1.96 7.02
N ASP A 8 5.65 2.97 7.86
CA ASP A 8 6.69 3.32 8.83
C ASP A 8 6.79 2.31 9.98
N ASP A 9 5.77 1.48 10.20
CA ASP A 9 5.83 0.37 11.14
C ASP A 9 6.44 -0.85 10.47
N LYS A 10 7.71 -1.11 10.79
CA LYS A 10 8.45 -2.22 10.20
C LYS A 10 7.76 -3.56 10.43
N ASN A 11 7.25 -3.79 11.63
CA ASN A 11 6.61 -5.06 11.99
C ASN A 11 5.30 -5.26 11.24
N ALA A 12 4.50 -4.21 11.10
CA ALA A 12 3.25 -4.28 10.33
C ALA A 12 3.53 -4.59 8.85
N GLY A 13 4.54 -3.96 8.28
CA GLY A 13 4.94 -4.21 6.89
C GLY A 13 5.45 -5.64 6.68
N LEU A 14 6.26 -6.13 7.60
CA LEU A 14 6.77 -7.52 7.52
C LEU A 14 5.64 -8.54 7.67
N ALA A 15 4.69 -8.29 8.56
CA ALA A 15 3.53 -9.17 8.74
C ALA A 15 2.67 -9.21 7.47
N LEU A 16 2.43 -8.06 6.86
CA LEU A 16 1.68 -7.99 5.61
C LEU A 16 2.43 -8.71 4.48
N ALA A 17 3.74 -8.49 4.36
CA ALA A 17 4.56 -9.15 3.34
C ALA A 17 4.48 -10.66 3.47
N ASP A 18 4.58 -11.19 4.69
CA ASP A 18 4.49 -12.62 4.96
C ASP A 18 3.14 -13.18 4.51
N LEU A 19 2.04 -12.51 4.85
CA LEU A 19 0.70 -12.91 4.42
C LEU A 19 0.57 -12.94 2.89
N LEU A 20 1.06 -11.90 2.22
CA LEU A 20 0.95 -11.80 0.77
C LEU A 20 1.74 -12.89 0.07
N GLU A 21 2.93 -13.21 0.58
CA GLU A 21 3.79 -14.22 -0.05
C GLU A 21 3.34 -15.64 0.26
N THR A 22 2.88 -15.90 1.47
CA THR A 22 2.51 -17.27 1.87
C THR A 22 1.08 -17.64 1.49
N ARG A 23 0.15 -16.68 1.55
CA ARG A 23 -1.28 -16.96 1.33
C ARG A 23 -1.71 -16.73 -0.11
N TYR A 24 -1.11 -15.79 -0.83
CA TYR A 24 -1.58 -15.36 -2.16
C TYR A 24 -0.54 -15.53 -3.26
N ASP A 25 0.61 -16.07 -2.95
CA ASP A 25 1.68 -16.28 -3.93
C ASP A 25 2.07 -14.99 -4.66
N MET A 26 2.06 -13.88 -3.94
CA MET A 26 2.50 -12.59 -4.45
C MET A 26 3.98 -12.38 -4.19
N GLU A 27 4.64 -11.63 -5.06
CA GLU A 27 6.05 -11.28 -4.89
C GLU A 27 6.17 -9.90 -4.29
N VAL A 28 6.61 -9.81 -3.03
CA VAL A 28 6.87 -8.53 -2.37
C VAL A 28 8.27 -8.08 -2.71
N LEU A 29 8.37 -7.02 -3.50
CA LEU A 29 9.65 -6.51 -4.02
C LEU A 29 10.41 -5.65 -3.02
N GLY A 30 9.70 -5.03 -2.08
CA GLY A 30 10.33 -4.22 -1.07
C GLY A 30 9.33 -3.62 -0.09
N HIS A 31 9.86 -3.18 1.05
CA HIS A 31 9.11 -2.48 2.09
C HIS A 31 9.87 -1.22 2.46
N ALA A 32 9.30 -0.06 2.18
CA ALA A 32 9.86 1.23 2.55
C ALA A 32 9.22 1.75 3.83
N LEU A 33 9.99 2.48 4.64
CA LEU A 33 9.53 3.05 5.90
C LEU A 33 9.10 4.51 5.77
N CYS A 34 9.28 5.10 4.59
CA CYS A 34 8.89 6.49 4.32
C CYS A 34 8.56 6.65 2.84
N ALA A 35 7.93 7.78 2.49
CA ALA A 35 7.51 8.03 1.12
C ALA A 35 8.69 8.15 0.16
N LEU A 36 9.76 8.82 0.57
CA LEU A 36 10.92 9.00 -0.29
C LEU A 36 11.54 7.68 -0.74
N ASP A 37 11.76 6.77 0.21
CA ASP A 37 12.28 5.44 -0.08
C ASP A 37 11.26 4.63 -0.89
N GLY A 38 9.98 4.82 -0.62
CA GLY A 38 8.90 4.18 -1.37
C GLY A 38 8.89 4.59 -2.83
N LEU A 39 9.09 5.87 -3.13
CA LEU A 39 9.19 6.36 -4.51
C LEU A 39 10.33 5.70 -5.25
N ALA A 40 11.47 5.52 -4.59
CA ALA A 40 12.61 4.84 -5.20
C ALA A 40 12.28 3.40 -5.57
N LEU A 41 11.56 2.68 -4.69
CA LEU A 41 11.11 1.32 -4.96
C LEU A 41 10.10 1.27 -6.11
N LEU A 42 9.15 2.20 -6.12
CA LEU A 42 8.13 2.26 -7.18
C LEU A 42 8.77 2.52 -8.54
N ASN A 43 9.72 3.44 -8.59
CA ASN A 43 10.41 3.77 -9.83
C ASN A 43 11.26 2.61 -10.34
N LYS A 44 11.94 1.91 -9.43
CA LYS A 44 12.81 0.79 -9.77
C LYS A 44 12.01 -0.44 -10.24
N HIS A 45 10.94 -0.79 -9.54
CA HIS A 45 10.26 -2.07 -9.72
C HIS A 45 8.98 -2.01 -10.53
N GLN A 46 8.32 -0.85 -10.61
CA GLN A 46 7.04 -0.70 -11.29
C GLN A 46 6.04 -1.80 -10.88
N PRO A 47 5.67 -1.89 -9.58
CA PRO A 47 4.81 -2.97 -9.09
C PRO A 47 3.39 -2.87 -9.62
N ASP A 48 2.65 -3.96 -9.50
CA ASP A 48 1.22 -3.99 -9.86
C ASP A 48 0.35 -3.38 -8.77
N VAL A 49 0.76 -3.56 -7.50
CA VAL A 49 0.00 -3.10 -6.33
C VAL A 49 0.93 -2.43 -5.33
N LEU A 50 0.46 -1.34 -4.76
CA LEU A 50 1.11 -0.66 -3.64
C LEU A 50 0.19 -0.71 -2.42
N PHE A 51 0.68 -1.26 -1.32
CA PHE A 51 0.02 -1.12 -0.01
C PHE A 51 0.64 0.09 0.69
N LEU A 52 -0.18 1.09 0.95
CA LEU A 52 0.28 2.39 1.43
C LEU A 52 -0.38 2.77 2.75
N ASP A 53 0.44 2.99 3.78
CA ASP A 53 -0.05 3.59 5.03
C ASP A 53 -0.29 5.09 4.83
N VAL A 54 -1.38 5.59 5.38
CA VAL A 54 -1.72 7.01 5.33
C VAL A 54 -0.76 7.85 6.16
N GLN A 55 -0.27 7.29 7.27
CA GLN A 55 0.60 8.01 8.20
C GLN A 55 2.06 7.67 7.95
N LEU A 56 2.74 8.53 7.21
CA LEU A 56 4.16 8.41 6.95
C LEU A 56 4.91 9.55 7.62
N PRO A 57 6.21 9.34 7.99
CA PRO A 57 6.95 10.35 8.72
C PRO A 57 7.29 11.59 7.89
N ASP A 58 7.37 11.46 6.59
CA ASP A 58 7.82 12.54 5.69
C ASP A 58 6.68 13.18 4.87
N VAL A 59 5.58 12.48 4.64
CA VAL A 59 4.43 13.03 3.92
C VAL A 59 3.13 12.41 4.42
N ASN A 60 2.00 13.07 4.14
CA ASN A 60 0.68 12.47 4.30
C ASN A 60 0.44 11.50 3.14
N GLY A 61 0.07 10.24 3.46
CA GLY A 61 -0.15 9.22 2.45
C GLY A 61 -1.25 9.58 1.45
N LEU A 62 -2.27 10.33 1.88
CA LEU A 62 -3.33 10.77 0.97
C LEU A 62 -2.83 11.80 -0.06
N ASP A 63 -1.96 12.71 0.36
CA ASP A 63 -1.34 13.66 -0.56
C ASP A 63 -0.39 12.94 -1.52
N PHE A 64 0.24 11.88 -1.04
CA PHE A 64 1.14 11.05 -1.82
C PHE A 64 0.44 10.38 -3.00
N ILE A 65 -0.81 9.93 -2.81
CA ILE A 65 -1.60 9.29 -3.86
C ILE A 65 -1.73 10.22 -5.08
N ASP A 66 -1.93 11.52 -4.87
CA ASP A 66 -2.08 12.48 -5.97
C ASP A 66 -0.84 12.54 -6.87
N LYS A 67 0.33 12.19 -6.33
CA LYS A 67 1.59 12.24 -7.06
C LYS A 67 1.97 10.91 -7.68
N LEU A 68 1.33 9.82 -7.27
CA LEU A 68 1.73 8.47 -7.68
C LEU A 68 1.54 8.21 -9.17
N SER A 69 0.54 8.81 -9.79
CA SER A 69 0.27 8.58 -11.21
C SER A 69 1.45 8.96 -12.11
N ALA A 70 2.22 9.98 -11.69
CA ALA A 70 3.41 10.40 -12.44
C ALA A 70 4.54 9.37 -12.39
N PHE A 71 4.59 8.54 -11.33
CA PHE A 71 5.63 7.53 -11.14
C PHE A 71 5.24 6.17 -11.65
N THR A 72 3.94 5.86 -11.68
CA THR A 72 3.44 4.55 -12.04
C THR A 72 2.74 4.52 -13.39
N HIS A 73 2.59 5.67 -14.02
CA HIS A 73 1.85 5.83 -15.27
C HIS A 73 0.42 5.26 -15.17
N GLY A 74 -0.17 5.34 -13.98
CA GLY A 74 -1.52 4.87 -13.70
C GLY A 74 -1.71 3.36 -13.68
N ARG A 75 -0.63 2.58 -13.74
CA ARG A 75 -0.70 1.11 -13.79
C ARG A 75 -0.74 0.45 -12.42
N CYS A 76 -0.22 1.12 -11.40
CA CYS A 76 -0.15 0.55 -10.06
C CYS A 76 -1.45 0.84 -9.31
N GLN A 77 -2.07 -0.19 -8.79
CA GLN A 77 -3.25 -0.04 -7.96
C GLN A 77 -2.82 0.22 -6.52
N VAL A 78 -3.45 1.19 -5.88
CA VAL A 78 -3.09 1.59 -4.52
C VAL A 78 -4.13 1.08 -3.54
N VAL A 79 -3.68 0.27 -2.58
CA VAL A 79 -4.51 -0.18 -1.46
C VAL A 79 -4.04 0.56 -0.23
N MET A 80 -4.90 1.42 0.31
CA MET A 80 -4.62 2.10 1.57
C MET A 80 -4.83 1.15 2.72
N TYR A 81 -3.93 1.14 3.71
CA TYR A 81 -4.21 0.44 4.95
C TYR A 81 -3.81 1.31 6.14
N THR A 82 -4.70 1.42 7.10
CA THR A 82 -4.58 2.40 8.18
C THR A 82 -5.30 1.93 9.44
N ALA A 83 -4.87 2.46 10.59
CA ALA A 83 -5.53 2.23 11.87
C ALA A 83 -6.72 3.17 12.09
N TYR A 84 -6.96 4.15 11.21
CA TYR A 84 -7.91 5.23 11.43
C TYR A 84 -9.06 5.21 10.43
N ASP A 85 -10.29 4.95 10.90
CA ASP A 85 -11.50 4.89 10.08
C ASP A 85 -11.78 6.20 9.33
N GLU A 86 -11.41 7.33 9.93
CA GLU A 86 -11.66 8.64 9.36
C GLU A 86 -11.00 8.85 8.00
N PHE A 87 -10.00 8.06 7.68
CA PHE A 87 -9.31 8.15 6.40
C PHE A 87 -10.01 7.39 5.27
N VAL A 88 -10.96 6.53 5.58
CA VAL A 88 -11.63 5.68 4.58
C VAL A 88 -12.32 6.52 3.52
N VAL A 89 -13.15 7.48 3.91
CA VAL A 89 -13.87 8.33 2.97
C VAL A 89 -12.91 9.17 2.13
N THR A 90 -11.89 9.74 2.78
CA THR A 90 -10.90 10.55 2.09
C THR A 90 -10.11 9.71 1.08
N ALA A 91 -9.75 8.48 1.43
CA ALA A 91 -9.04 7.57 0.54
C ALA A 91 -9.85 7.28 -0.73
N PHE A 92 -11.16 7.07 -0.60
CA PHE A 92 -12.03 6.88 -1.76
C PHE A 92 -12.04 8.12 -2.66
N ARG A 93 -12.05 9.30 -2.08
CA ARG A 93 -12.00 10.55 -2.85
C ARG A 93 -10.67 10.71 -3.61
N LYS A 94 -9.60 10.09 -3.13
CA LYS A 94 -8.28 10.09 -3.78
C LYS A 94 -8.14 8.94 -4.77
N GLN A 95 -9.21 8.22 -5.06
CA GLN A 95 -9.24 7.14 -6.04
C GLN A 95 -8.31 5.97 -5.70
N ALA A 96 -8.15 5.67 -4.42
CA ALA A 96 -7.48 4.44 -4.02
C ALA A 96 -8.31 3.25 -4.51
N PHE A 97 -7.63 2.18 -4.92
CA PHE A 97 -8.30 0.97 -5.39
C PHE A 97 -9.15 0.36 -4.27
N ASP A 98 -8.59 0.31 -3.06
CA ASP A 98 -9.29 -0.24 -1.91
C ASP A 98 -8.69 0.29 -0.61
N VAL A 99 -9.37 0.00 0.50
CA VAL A 99 -8.94 0.41 1.83
C VAL A 99 -9.05 -0.78 2.77
N LEU A 100 -7.99 -1.00 3.56
CA LEU A 100 -7.95 -1.98 4.63
C LEU A 100 -7.69 -1.27 5.95
N LEU A 101 -8.35 -1.73 7.00
CA LEU A 101 -8.13 -1.21 8.35
C LEU A 101 -7.16 -2.11 9.11
N LYS A 102 -6.31 -1.50 9.93
CA LYS A 102 -5.42 -2.24 10.83
C LYS A 102 -6.15 -2.58 12.14
N PRO A 103 -5.92 -3.72 12.76
CA PRO A 103 -5.08 -4.81 12.27
C PRO A 103 -5.72 -5.51 11.07
N ILE A 104 -4.89 -6.10 10.20
CA ILE A 104 -5.38 -6.71 8.96
C ILE A 104 -6.20 -7.96 9.28
N ASP A 105 -7.44 -7.95 8.79
CA ASP A 105 -8.34 -9.10 8.83
C ASP A 105 -8.12 -9.89 7.53
N THR A 106 -7.83 -11.17 7.65
CA THR A 106 -7.57 -12.01 6.48
C THR A 106 -8.78 -12.12 5.56
N LYS A 107 -10.00 -12.02 6.08
CA LYS A 107 -11.21 -12.03 5.24
C LYS A 107 -11.32 -10.77 4.39
N GLU A 108 -11.01 -9.61 4.96
CA GLU A 108 -10.98 -8.36 4.22
C GLU A 108 -9.86 -8.36 3.17
N LEU A 109 -8.70 -8.88 3.53
CA LEU A 109 -7.57 -9.01 2.62
C LEU A 109 -7.92 -9.94 1.46
N ASP A 110 -8.59 -11.07 1.72
CA ASP A 110 -9.07 -11.97 0.67
C ASP A 110 -9.95 -11.23 -0.33
N THR A 111 -10.87 -10.40 0.16
CA THR A 111 -11.77 -9.63 -0.70
C THR A 111 -11.01 -8.66 -1.60
N VAL A 112 -10.05 -7.95 -1.04
CA VAL A 112 -9.24 -6.97 -1.77
C VAL A 112 -8.38 -7.66 -2.83
N VAL A 113 -7.71 -8.74 -2.47
CA VAL A 113 -6.80 -9.46 -3.38
C VAL A 113 -7.54 -10.08 -4.55
N LYS A 114 -8.77 -10.54 -4.34
CA LYS A 114 -9.57 -11.19 -5.40
C LYS A 114 -10.21 -10.21 -6.38
N ARG A 115 -10.14 -8.94 -6.11
CA ARG A 115 -10.61 -7.93 -7.05
C ARG A 115 -9.60 -7.78 -8.18
#